data_4c112a68d961c83499972013d4e5c653
#
_entry.id   4c112a68d961c83499972013d4e5c653
#
_cell.length_a   1.000
_cell.length_b   1.000
_cell.length_c   1.000
_cell.angle_alpha   90.00
_cell.angle_beta   90.00
_cell.angle_gamma   90.00
#
_symmetry.space_group_name_H-M   'P 1'
#
loop_
_entity.id
_entity.type
_entity.pdbx_description
1 polymer ?
#
loop_
_entity_poly.entity_id
_entity_poly.type
_entity_poly.pdbx_seq_one_letter_code
_entity_poly.pdbx_strand_id
1 'polypeptide(L)'
;RDIHTTALAGNAYKALMTGNESDVESAHFNIWSLNQADSIKKITDNILHFVHPSAEVPALKGGYSKQLVTPTNLVSGNELPLVMGLPKKSVSGLAVIEMAEFGRSVVYENKLPSRQIDFGNIYHMGVVEKSRVFMDLDLLSSHCFITGSSGSGKSYATYELLEQVLQHDVKIMIIEPAKGEYKQIFGGLKGIKIFTTDPNSYRLLKINPFQFPDNIHILSHIEQLLQIFNASWPLYAAMPAILKQAVVDSYTRCGWDIQNSIWIPGISDHKYPVFTDILEILPEIINTSDYSSDSKGDYKGALLTRVQSMTVGINGVIFKNSCGIEDSLLFDSNAVIDLSELGSDEAIALIMGVLIMKL
;
A
#
# COMPACT_ATOMS: atom_id res chain seq x y z
N ARG A 1 -9.47 -40.40 -31.90
CA ARG A 1 -8.66 -39.20 -32.17
C ARG A 1 -7.92 -39.44 -33.49
N ASP A 2 -7.75 -38.40 -34.30
CA ASP A 2 -7.12 -38.49 -35.62
C ASP A 2 -5.61 -38.81 -35.49
N ILE A 3 -5.17 -39.80 -36.28
CA ILE A 3 -3.77 -40.26 -36.30
C ILE A 3 -2.83 -39.12 -36.71
N HIS A 4 -3.24 -38.24 -37.63
CA HIS A 4 -2.44 -37.08 -38.06
C HIS A 4 -2.21 -36.09 -36.92
N THR A 5 -3.26 -35.77 -36.17
CA THR A 5 -3.17 -34.86 -35.02
C THR A 5 -2.26 -35.43 -33.93
N THR A 6 -2.30 -36.76 -33.72
CA THR A 6 -1.44 -37.43 -32.72
C THR A 6 0.03 -37.45 -33.19
N ALA A 7 0.30 -37.67 -34.46
CA ALA A 7 1.65 -37.62 -35.03
C ALA A 7 2.23 -36.20 -35.00
N LEU A 8 1.43 -35.17 -35.30
CA LEU A 8 1.86 -33.77 -35.20
C LEU A 8 2.18 -33.38 -33.77
N ALA A 9 1.35 -33.78 -32.82
CA ALA A 9 1.62 -33.52 -31.39
C ALA A 9 2.92 -34.21 -30.92
N GLY A 10 3.14 -35.45 -31.35
CA GLY A 10 4.36 -36.20 -31.07
C GLY A 10 5.62 -35.52 -31.66
N ASN A 11 5.54 -35.09 -32.92
CA ASN A 11 6.67 -34.38 -33.55
C ASN A 11 6.92 -33.01 -32.92
N ALA A 12 5.89 -32.26 -32.55
CA ALA A 12 6.03 -31.03 -31.83
C ALA A 12 6.70 -31.22 -30.45
N TYR A 13 6.28 -32.29 -29.73
CA TYR A 13 6.90 -32.65 -28.46
C TYR A 13 8.37 -33.05 -28.66
N LYS A 14 8.68 -33.87 -29.66
CA LYS A 14 10.04 -34.24 -30.00
C LYS A 14 10.91 -33.00 -30.30
N ALA A 15 10.39 -32.08 -31.11
CA ALA A 15 11.12 -30.84 -31.44
C ALA A 15 11.38 -29.95 -30.20
N LEU A 16 10.48 -29.92 -29.25
CA LEU A 16 10.65 -29.19 -28.01
C LEU A 16 11.70 -29.83 -27.08
N MET A 17 11.84 -31.18 -27.15
CA MET A 17 12.72 -31.93 -26.26
C MET A 17 14.14 -32.12 -26.80
N THR A 18 14.32 -32.04 -28.13
CA THR A 18 15.64 -32.26 -28.76
C THR A 18 16.46 -30.98 -28.90
N GLY A 19 16.35 -29.99 -28.12
CA GLY A 19 17.14 -28.75 -28.14
C GLY A 19 18.32 -28.68 -29.14
N ASN A 20 18.81 -27.52 -29.47
CA ASN A 20 19.83 -27.28 -30.52
C ASN A 20 21.23 -27.89 -30.23
N GLU A 21 21.44 -28.54 -29.08
CA GLU A 21 22.75 -29.01 -28.61
C GLU A 21 22.83 -30.54 -28.42
N SER A 22 21.82 -31.30 -28.83
CA SER A 22 21.83 -32.77 -28.64
C SER A 22 22.02 -33.49 -29.96
N ASP A 23 23.16 -34.09 -30.17
CA ASP A 23 23.48 -34.99 -31.31
C ASP A 23 22.83 -36.35 -31.21
N VAL A 24 22.13 -36.67 -30.13
CA VAL A 24 21.50 -37.98 -29.90
C VAL A 24 19.98 -37.82 -29.81
N GLU A 25 19.24 -38.55 -30.65
CA GLU A 25 17.78 -38.65 -30.53
C GLU A 25 17.41 -39.21 -29.15
N SER A 26 16.90 -38.35 -28.28
CA SER A 26 16.52 -38.69 -26.92
C SER A 26 15.14 -39.36 -26.78
N ALA A 27 14.34 -39.35 -27.84
CA ALA A 27 12.98 -39.89 -27.77
C ALA A 27 12.55 -40.57 -29.09
N HIS A 28 11.97 -41.75 -28.98
CA HIS A 28 11.28 -42.45 -30.06
C HIS A 28 9.80 -42.43 -29.81
N PHE A 29 9.02 -42.21 -30.88
CA PHE A 29 7.54 -42.29 -30.83
C PHE A 29 7.11 -43.58 -31.43
N ASN A 30 6.41 -44.39 -30.66
CA ASN A 30 5.70 -45.56 -31.15
C ASN A 30 4.20 -45.24 -31.22
N ILE A 31 3.61 -45.43 -32.39
CA ILE A 31 2.17 -45.19 -32.62
C ILE A 31 1.50 -46.53 -32.85
N TRP A 32 0.54 -46.88 -32.02
CA TRP A 32 -0.28 -48.08 -32.19
C TRP A 32 -1.66 -47.66 -32.73
N SER A 33 -2.08 -48.35 -33.79
CA SER A 33 -3.42 -48.17 -34.37
C SER A 33 -4.46 -49.09 -33.69
N LEU A 34 -5.73 -48.86 -33.93
CA LEU A 34 -6.83 -49.66 -33.39
C LEU A 34 -6.70 -51.16 -33.73
N ASN A 35 -6.00 -51.51 -34.81
CA ASN A 35 -5.73 -52.91 -35.20
C ASN A 35 -4.79 -53.63 -34.27
N GLN A 36 -4.17 -52.93 -33.33
CA GLN A 36 -3.21 -53.42 -32.33
C GLN A 36 -3.77 -53.29 -30.91
N ALA A 37 -5.10 -53.44 -30.77
CA ALA A 37 -5.82 -53.21 -29.53
C ALA A 37 -5.26 -54.07 -28.35
N ASP A 38 -4.85 -55.33 -28.62
CA ASP A 38 -4.29 -56.21 -27.60
C ASP A 38 -2.91 -55.74 -27.12
N SER A 39 -2.10 -55.20 -28.03
CA SER A 39 -0.81 -54.63 -27.68
C SER A 39 -0.97 -53.34 -26.83
N ILE A 40 -1.93 -52.53 -27.21
CA ILE A 40 -2.25 -51.30 -26.45
C ILE A 40 -2.72 -51.65 -25.04
N LYS A 41 -3.65 -52.63 -24.93
CA LYS A 41 -4.17 -53.08 -23.65
C LYS A 41 -3.02 -53.62 -22.75
N LYS A 42 -2.16 -54.46 -23.29
CA LYS A 42 -1.03 -55.05 -22.57
C LYS A 42 -0.05 -53.99 -22.10
N ILE A 43 0.28 -52.99 -22.94
CA ILE A 43 1.16 -51.89 -22.59
C ILE A 43 0.54 -51.03 -21.49
N THR A 44 -0.76 -50.69 -21.63
CA THR A 44 -1.52 -49.92 -20.64
C THR A 44 -1.53 -50.65 -19.29
N ASP A 45 -1.82 -51.95 -19.28
CA ASP A 45 -1.82 -52.75 -18.05
C ASP A 45 -0.43 -52.82 -17.40
N ASN A 46 0.63 -52.92 -18.19
CA ASN A 46 2.00 -52.93 -17.67
C ASN A 46 2.32 -51.56 -17.07
N ILE A 47 1.97 -50.44 -17.70
CA ILE A 47 2.18 -49.09 -17.18
C ILE A 47 1.43 -48.89 -15.86
N LEU A 48 0.17 -49.32 -15.80
CA LEU A 48 -0.67 -49.20 -14.59
C LEU A 48 -0.10 -50.01 -13.41
N HIS A 49 0.60 -51.12 -13.68
CA HIS A 49 1.25 -51.93 -12.64
C HIS A 49 2.73 -51.64 -12.46
N PHE A 50 3.26 -50.55 -13.03
CA PHE A 50 4.67 -50.17 -12.98
C PHE A 50 5.64 -51.26 -13.52
N VAL A 51 5.20 -52.03 -14.47
CA VAL A 51 5.98 -53.04 -15.17
C VAL A 51 6.45 -52.48 -16.52
N HIS A 52 7.73 -52.64 -16.84
CA HIS A 52 8.26 -52.20 -18.13
C HIS A 52 7.62 -53.01 -19.27
N PRO A 53 6.88 -52.37 -20.20
CA PRO A 53 6.28 -53.06 -21.33
C PRO A 53 7.33 -53.49 -22.34
N SER A 54 7.14 -54.64 -22.97
CA SER A 54 7.88 -55.07 -24.15
C SER A 54 7.01 -54.99 -25.40
N ALA A 55 7.54 -54.44 -26.45
CA ALA A 55 6.86 -54.38 -27.74
C ALA A 55 7.67 -55.06 -28.84
N GLU A 56 6.99 -55.67 -29.80
CA GLU A 56 7.62 -56.18 -30.99
C GLU A 56 7.80 -55.04 -31.99
N VAL A 57 9.06 -54.80 -32.37
CA VAL A 57 9.41 -53.78 -33.38
C VAL A 57 9.96 -54.48 -34.63
N PRO A 58 9.71 -53.93 -35.84
CA PRO A 58 10.28 -54.45 -37.06
C PRO A 58 11.83 -54.41 -36.98
N ALA A 59 12.48 -55.51 -37.19
CA ALA A 59 13.93 -55.56 -37.23
C ALA A 59 14.44 -55.12 -38.62
N LEU A 60 15.59 -54.41 -38.62
CA LEU A 60 16.23 -53.89 -39.84
C LEU A 60 16.58 -54.95 -40.93
N LYS A 61 16.47 -56.24 -40.62
CA LYS A 61 16.79 -57.35 -41.54
C LYS A 61 15.57 -58.26 -41.83
N GLY A 62 14.34 -57.78 -41.69
CA GLY A 62 13.14 -58.60 -41.97
C GLY A 62 12.85 -59.62 -40.86
N GLY A 63 12.00 -59.26 -39.97
CA GLY A 63 11.56 -60.04 -38.81
C GLY A 63 11.10 -59.05 -37.69
N TYR A 64 10.57 -59.63 -36.61
CA TYR A 64 10.24 -58.85 -35.41
C TYR A 64 11.22 -59.19 -34.29
N SER A 65 11.78 -58.15 -33.66
CA SER A 65 12.55 -58.32 -32.44
C SER A 65 11.78 -57.75 -31.26
N LYS A 66 11.81 -58.42 -30.13
CA LYS A 66 11.26 -57.87 -28.90
C LYS A 66 12.24 -56.85 -28.34
N GLN A 67 11.85 -55.63 -28.34
CA GLN A 67 12.56 -54.59 -27.65
C GLN A 67 11.82 -54.19 -26.40
N LEU A 68 12.53 -53.94 -25.36
CA LEU A 68 11.98 -53.40 -24.12
C LEU A 68 11.59 -51.95 -24.38
N VAL A 69 10.34 -51.65 -24.24
CA VAL A 69 9.89 -50.25 -24.25
C VAL A 69 10.03 -49.74 -22.83
N THR A 70 11.01 -48.94 -22.63
CA THR A 70 11.22 -48.31 -21.31
C THR A 70 10.41 -46.98 -21.29
N PRO A 71 9.56 -46.75 -20.29
CA PRO A 71 8.89 -45.46 -20.10
C PRO A 71 9.85 -44.38 -19.55
N THR A 72 11.12 -44.70 -19.42
CA THR A 72 12.16 -43.80 -18.90
C THR A 72 13.05 -43.35 -20.04
N ASN A 73 13.14 -42.04 -20.23
CA ASN A 73 14.11 -41.38 -21.09
C ASN A 73 15.15 -40.65 -20.23
N LEU A 74 16.37 -40.57 -20.73
CA LEU A 74 17.35 -39.67 -20.19
C LEU A 74 16.87 -38.23 -20.50
N VAL A 75 16.64 -37.49 -19.46
CA VAL A 75 16.21 -36.08 -19.56
C VAL A 75 17.33 -35.23 -19.02
N SER A 76 17.77 -34.25 -19.78
CA SER A 76 18.79 -33.29 -19.30
C SER A 76 18.25 -32.44 -18.17
N GLY A 77 19.14 -31.84 -17.37
CA GLY A 77 18.75 -30.93 -16.32
C GLY A 77 17.95 -29.70 -16.83
N ASN A 78 18.13 -29.32 -18.09
CA ASN A 78 17.37 -28.22 -18.72
C ASN A 78 15.99 -28.67 -19.21
N GLU A 79 15.81 -29.94 -19.54
CA GLU A 79 14.54 -30.51 -19.99
C GLU A 79 13.64 -30.94 -18.83
N LEU A 80 14.24 -31.31 -17.70
CA LEU A 80 13.52 -31.76 -16.52
C LEU A 80 12.39 -30.80 -16.06
N PRO A 81 12.60 -29.47 -16.06
CA PRO A 81 11.54 -28.51 -15.71
C PRO A 81 10.36 -28.51 -16.69
N LEU A 82 10.59 -28.87 -17.98
CA LEU A 82 9.52 -28.94 -18.97
C LEU A 82 8.61 -30.17 -18.75
N VAL A 83 9.22 -31.27 -18.27
CA VAL A 83 8.50 -32.53 -18.01
C VAL A 83 7.84 -32.55 -16.63
N MET A 84 8.53 -32.02 -15.62
CA MET A 84 8.11 -32.01 -14.22
C MET A 84 7.61 -30.63 -13.74
N GLY A 85 7.43 -29.70 -14.65
CA GLY A 85 6.91 -28.37 -14.31
C GLY A 85 5.53 -28.47 -13.66
N LEU A 86 5.40 -27.94 -12.46
CA LEU A 86 4.08 -27.77 -11.83
C LEU A 86 3.22 -26.82 -12.67
N PRO A 87 1.92 -27.05 -12.72
CA PRO A 87 1.05 -26.16 -13.48
C PRO A 87 1.16 -24.72 -12.93
N LYS A 88 1.31 -23.74 -13.83
CA LYS A 88 1.38 -22.32 -13.48
C LYS A 88 0.00 -21.72 -13.18
N LYS A 89 -1.06 -22.38 -13.59
CA LYS A 89 -2.46 -21.97 -13.37
C LYS A 89 -3.25 -23.10 -12.74
N SER A 90 -4.26 -22.75 -11.98
CA SER A 90 -5.16 -23.73 -11.37
C SER A 90 -5.80 -24.64 -12.45
N VAL A 91 -5.72 -25.93 -12.21
CA VAL A 91 -6.36 -26.98 -13.02
C VAL A 91 -7.33 -27.76 -12.15
N SER A 92 -8.26 -28.48 -12.79
CA SER A 92 -9.25 -29.28 -12.06
C SER A 92 -8.54 -30.29 -11.12
N GLY A 93 -8.82 -30.19 -9.84
CA GLY A 93 -8.23 -31.04 -8.79
C GLY A 93 -6.90 -30.54 -8.21
N LEU A 94 -6.31 -29.47 -8.76
CA LEU A 94 -5.09 -28.85 -8.20
C LEU A 94 -5.20 -27.33 -8.23
N ALA A 95 -5.37 -26.73 -7.06
CA ALA A 95 -5.35 -25.29 -6.93
C ALA A 95 -3.90 -24.79 -6.94
N VAL A 96 -3.61 -23.83 -7.81
CA VAL A 96 -2.30 -23.17 -7.89
C VAL A 96 -2.47 -21.71 -7.48
N ILE A 97 -1.72 -21.29 -6.49
CA ILE A 97 -1.63 -19.86 -6.13
C ILE A 97 -0.62 -19.23 -7.10
N GLU A 98 -1.10 -18.30 -7.92
CA GLU A 98 -0.19 -17.48 -8.73
C GLU A 98 0.64 -16.63 -7.79
N MET A 99 1.92 -16.93 -7.71
CA MET A 99 2.88 -16.11 -6.97
C MET A 99 3.50 -15.09 -7.92
N ALA A 100 3.84 -13.93 -7.38
CA ALA A 100 4.59 -12.93 -8.13
C ALA A 100 5.92 -13.54 -8.64
N GLU A 101 6.27 -13.26 -9.89
CA GLU A 101 7.58 -13.65 -10.42
C GLU A 101 8.64 -12.72 -9.83
N PHE A 102 9.60 -13.28 -9.10
CA PHE A 102 10.72 -12.53 -8.53
C PHE A 102 12.00 -12.82 -9.32
N GLY A 103 12.66 -11.74 -9.72
CA GLY A 103 14.00 -11.84 -10.30
C GLY A 103 15.04 -12.25 -9.25
N ARG A 104 16.06 -12.98 -9.67
CA ARG A 104 17.23 -13.33 -8.83
C ARG A 104 18.38 -12.34 -8.96
N SER A 105 18.25 -11.37 -9.84
CA SER A 105 19.22 -10.31 -10.05
C SER A 105 18.49 -9.00 -10.29
N VAL A 106 19.09 -7.91 -9.83
CA VAL A 106 18.62 -6.54 -10.13
C VAL A 106 19.52 -5.99 -11.22
N VAL A 107 18.90 -5.55 -12.32
CA VAL A 107 19.60 -4.87 -13.41
C VAL A 107 19.34 -3.37 -13.24
N TYR A 108 20.40 -2.62 -13.04
CA TYR A 108 20.35 -1.16 -13.05
C TYR A 108 20.67 -0.69 -14.45
N GLU A 109 19.74 0.02 -15.11
CA GLU A 109 19.89 0.52 -16.48
C GLU A 109 21.06 1.51 -16.64
N ASN A 110 21.43 2.16 -15.54
CA ASN A 110 22.52 3.12 -15.47
C ASN A 110 23.43 2.84 -14.27
N LYS A 111 24.44 3.67 -14.09
CA LYS A 111 25.29 3.65 -12.89
C LYS A 111 24.41 3.64 -11.63
N LEU A 112 24.88 2.93 -10.59
CA LEU A 112 24.24 2.96 -9.28
C LEU A 112 23.89 4.42 -8.89
N PRO A 113 22.69 4.67 -8.38
CA PRO A 113 22.26 6.02 -8.00
C PRO A 113 23.25 6.64 -7.02
N SER A 114 23.41 7.95 -7.09
CA SER A 114 24.34 8.68 -6.21
C SER A 114 23.83 8.73 -4.74
N ARG A 115 22.50 8.69 -4.56
CA ARG A 115 21.82 8.66 -3.27
C ARG A 115 21.03 7.36 -3.20
N GLN A 116 21.57 6.40 -2.44
CA GLN A 116 21.05 5.03 -2.43
C GLN A 116 20.45 4.68 -1.07
N ILE A 117 19.33 3.97 -1.13
CA ILE A 117 18.76 3.25 -0.01
C ILE A 117 19.02 1.77 -0.24
N ASP A 118 19.64 1.13 0.72
CA ASP A 118 20.01 -0.28 0.67
C ASP A 118 18.92 -1.14 1.32
N PHE A 119 18.29 -2.02 0.54
CA PHE A 119 17.29 -2.99 1.01
C PHE A 119 17.90 -4.34 1.41
N GLY A 120 19.23 -4.50 1.28
CA GLY A 120 19.91 -5.74 1.58
C GLY A 120 20.02 -6.68 0.38
N ASN A 121 20.12 -7.98 0.66
CA ASN A 121 20.34 -9.02 -0.34
C ASN A 121 19.03 -9.72 -0.72
N ILE A 122 18.95 -10.19 -1.96
CA ILE A 122 17.85 -11.05 -2.40
C ILE A 122 17.91 -12.37 -1.62
N TYR A 123 16.78 -12.78 -1.05
CA TYR A 123 16.61 -14.09 -0.43
C TYR A 123 15.74 -14.95 -1.33
N HIS A 124 16.29 -16.10 -1.78
CA HIS A 124 15.60 -17.02 -2.68
C HIS A 124 15.81 -18.47 -2.27
N MET A 125 14.73 -19.21 -2.12
CA MET A 125 14.72 -20.66 -1.80
C MET A 125 15.65 -21.06 -0.63
N GLY A 126 15.63 -20.27 0.45
CA GLY A 126 16.45 -20.56 1.64
C GLY A 126 17.90 -20.07 1.57
N VAL A 127 18.29 -19.42 0.46
CA VAL A 127 19.65 -18.92 0.23
C VAL A 127 19.65 -17.40 0.07
N VAL A 128 20.61 -16.75 0.72
CA VAL A 128 20.87 -15.31 0.51
C VAL A 128 21.74 -15.18 -0.74
N GLU A 129 21.23 -14.50 -1.75
CA GLU A 129 21.95 -14.24 -3.00
C GLU A 129 23.02 -13.16 -2.78
N LYS A 130 24.03 -13.12 -3.66
CA LYS A 130 25.09 -12.10 -3.60
C LYS A 130 24.62 -10.72 -4.08
N SER A 131 23.52 -10.68 -4.83
CA SER A 131 22.98 -9.43 -5.39
C SER A 131 22.31 -8.60 -4.30
N ARG A 132 22.75 -7.36 -4.14
CA ARG A 132 22.11 -6.36 -3.26
C ARG A 132 21.09 -5.56 -4.03
N VAL A 133 20.04 -5.13 -3.34
CA VAL A 133 18.96 -4.31 -3.90
C VAL A 133 19.10 -2.89 -3.36
N PHE A 134 19.29 -1.96 -4.26
CA PHE A 134 19.34 -0.52 -3.96
C PHE A 134 18.17 0.19 -4.62
N MET A 135 17.67 1.21 -3.98
CA MET A 135 16.69 2.13 -4.54
C MET A 135 17.29 3.53 -4.58
N ASP A 136 17.01 4.28 -5.63
CA ASP A 136 17.32 5.70 -5.66
C ASP A 136 16.41 6.44 -4.67
N LEU A 137 17.01 7.26 -3.78
CA LEU A 137 16.27 8.05 -2.82
C LEU A 137 15.24 8.98 -3.49
N ASP A 138 15.56 9.49 -4.67
CA ASP A 138 14.69 10.41 -5.41
C ASP A 138 13.39 9.73 -5.88
N LEU A 139 13.37 8.38 -5.96
CA LEU A 139 12.14 7.61 -6.25
C LEU A 139 11.11 7.64 -5.12
N LEU A 140 11.49 8.02 -3.90
CA LEU A 140 10.52 8.19 -2.81
C LEU A 140 9.50 9.29 -3.08
N SER A 141 9.79 10.22 -3.99
CA SER A 141 8.81 11.21 -4.46
C SER A 141 7.59 10.57 -5.16
N SER A 142 7.71 9.33 -5.63
CA SER A 142 6.64 8.57 -6.29
C SER A 142 5.78 7.74 -5.31
N HIS A 143 5.93 7.94 -4.02
CA HIS A 143 5.28 7.22 -2.93
C HIS A 143 5.80 5.78 -2.74
N CYS A 144 5.72 5.31 -1.51
CA CYS A 144 6.07 3.95 -1.11
C CYS A 144 4.96 3.37 -0.24
N PHE A 145 4.55 2.14 -0.53
CA PHE A 145 3.55 1.43 0.26
C PHE A 145 4.18 0.18 0.88
N ILE A 146 4.24 0.12 2.22
CA ILE A 146 4.80 -1.00 2.97
C ILE A 146 3.65 -1.77 3.61
N THR A 147 3.47 -3.02 3.20
CA THR A 147 2.39 -3.89 3.68
C THR A 147 2.91 -5.25 4.12
N GLY A 148 2.12 -5.93 4.94
CA GLY A 148 2.40 -7.28 5.43
C GLY A 148 1.55 -7.61 6.66
N SER A 149 1.52 -8.88 7.06
CA SER A 149 0.84 -9.36 8.26
C SER A 149 1.49 -8.81 9.55
N SER A 150 0.81 -8.97 10.67
CA SER A 150 1.41 -8.62 11.99
C SER A 150 2.66 -9.47 12.22
N GLY A 151 3.73 -8.86 12.74
CA GLY A 151 5.01 -9.53 12.99
C GLY A 151 5.88 -9.79 11.74
N SER A 152 5.47 -9.35 10.54
CA SER A 152 6.26 -9.54 9.30
C SER A 152 7.47 -8.60 9.15
N GLY A 153 7.70 -7.69 10.09
CA GLY A 153 8.82 -6.75 10.04
C GLY A 153 8.53 -5.42 9.35
N LYS A 154 7.24 -5.06 9.08
CA LYS A 154 6.89 -3.77 8.44
C LYS A 154 7.49 -2.55 9.15
N SER A 155 7.26 -2.45 10.47
CA SER A 155 7.79 -1.33 11.26
C SER A 155 9.31 -1.29 11.20
N TYR A 156 9.98 -2.45 11.31
CA TYR A 156 11.43 -2.53 11.22
C TYR A 156 11.96 -2.05 9.86
N ALA A 157 11.34 -2.51 8.76
CA ALA A 157 11.71 -2.05 7.41
C ALA A 157 11.51 -0.54 7.24
N THR A 158 10.45 0.02 7.85
CA THR A 158 10.22 1.47 7.83
C THR A 158 11.28 2.22 8.64
N TYR A 159 11.70 1.70 9.80
CA TYR A 159 12.76 2.32 10.61
C TYR A 159 14.08 2.36 9.88
N GLU A 160 14.50 1.25 9.29
CA GLU A 160 15.73 1.15 8.49
C GLU A 160 15.69 2.12 7.30
N LEU A 161 14.54 2.23 6.63
CA LEU A 161 14.34 3.17 5.53
C LEU A 161 14.52 4.62 6.02
N LEU A 162 13.84 5.00 7.10
CA LEU A 162 13.87 6.36 7.63
C LEU A 162 15.25 6.73 8.18
N GLU A 163 15.95 5.78 8.78
CA GLU A 163 17.33 6.00 9.27
C GLU A 163 18.28 6.31 8.10
N GLN A 164 18.17 5.57 6.99
CA GLN A 164 18.96 5.83 5.80
C GLN A 164 18.58 7.17 5.15
N VAL A 165 17.29 7.52 5.10
CA VAL A 165 16.82 8.82 4.60
C VAL A 165 17.43 9.97 5.40
N LEU A 166 17.49 9.85 6.72
CA LEU A 166 18.11 10.85 7.60
C LEU A 166 19.62 11.02 7.33
N GLN A 167 20.34 9.94 6.97
CA GLN A 167 21.76 10.00 6.61
C GLN A 167 22.02 10.82 5.34
N HIS A 168 21.01 11.03 4.51
CA HIS A 168 21.07 11.84 3.29
C HIS A 168 20.58 13.29 3.47
N ASP A 169 20.48 13.78 4.72
CA ASP A 169 19.99 15.13 5.05
C ASP A 169 18.58 15.45 4.52
N VAL A 170 17.76 14.43 4.30
CA VAL A 170 16.35 14.58 3.95
C VAL A 170 15.55 14.68 5.23
N LYS A 171 14.73 15.73 5.34
CA LYS A 171 13.83 15.91 6.46
C LYS A 171 12.69 14.91 6.43
N ILE A 172 12.32 14.43 7.61
CA ILE A 172 11.22 13.47 7.76
C ILE A 172 10.16 14.04 8.69
N MET A 173 8.91 13.80 8.34
CA MET A 173 7.77 13.97 9.23
C MET A 173 7.03 12.64 9.35
N ILE A 174 6.94 12.13 10.56
CA ILE A 174 6.25 10.87 10.88
C ILE A 174 4.96 11.22 11.58
N ILE A 175 3.83 10.79 11.03
CA ILE A 175 2.53 10.90 11.69
C ILE A 175 2.13 9.49 12.10
N GLU A 176 2.08 9.25 13.40
CA GLU A 176 1.75 7.95 13.98
C GLU A 176 0.36 7.99 14.62
N PRO A 177 -0.67 7.42 13.97
CA PRO A 177 -2.03 7.44 14.50
C PRO A 177 -2.26 6.46 15.66
N ALA A 178 -1.40 5.45 15.81
CA ALA A 178 -1.57 4.40 16.81
C ALA A 178 -0.21 3.88 17.29
N LYS A 179 -0.18 3.20 18.45
CA LYS A 179 0.95 2.48 19.08
C LYS A 179 2.05 3.34 19.71
N GLY A 180 2.43 4.50 19.21
CA GLY A 180 3.48 5.34 19.77
C GLY A 180 4.89 4.72 19.74
N GLU A 181 5.19 3.84 18.74
CA GLU A 181 6.48 3.14 18.64
C GLU A 181 7.59 4.08 18.15
N TYR A 182 7.27 4.98 17.19
CA TYR A 182 8.24 5.88 16.58
C TYR A 182 8.84 6.89 17.55
N LYS A 183 8.05 7.37 18.53
CA LYS A 183 8.59 8.25 19.60
C LYS A 183 9.67 7.59 20.44
N GLN A 184 9.58 6.26 20.64
CA GLN A 184 10.56 5.51 21.42
C GLN A 184 11.85 5.29 20.62
N ILE A 185 11.75 5.03 19.33
CA ILE A 185 12.89 4.73 18.45
C ILE A 185 13.65 6.00 18.10
N PHE A 186 12.93 7.04 17.68
CA PHE A 186 13.55 8.29 17.21
C PHE A 186 13.71 9.36 18.29
N GLY A 187 13.07 9.19 19.46
CA GLY A 187 13.03 10.19 20.53
C GLY A 187 14.36 10.52 21.18
N GLY A 188 15.33 9.62 21.08
CA GLY A 188 16.70 9.84 21.58
C GLY A 188 17.65 10.45 20.55
N LEU A 189 17.24 10.55 19.28
CA LEU A 189 18.11 11.04 18.22
C LEU A 189 18.19 12.58 18.22
N LYS A 190 19.41 13.08 18.09
CA LYS A 190 19.67 14.52 18.02
C LYS A 190 19.04 15.11 16.75
N GLY A 191 18.29 16.18 16.91
CA GLY A 191 17.69 16.90 15.78
C GLY A 191 16.26 16.45 15.43
N ILE A 192 15.70 15.43 16.09
CA ILE A 192 14.31 15.02 15.93
C ILE A 192 13.46 15.64 17.04
N LYS A 193 12.34 16.24 16.64
CA LYS A 193 11.34 16.82 17.53
C LYS A 193 10.16 15.87 17.66
N ILE A 194 9.73 15.59 18.90
CA ILE A 194 8.55 14.77 19.15
C ILE A 194 7.44 15.66 19.65
N PHE A 195 6.31 15.62 18.95
CA PHE A 195 5.06 16.23 19.37
C PHE A 195 4.09 15.10 19.74
N THR A 196 3.44 15.23 20.87
CA THR A 196 2.56 14.20 21.39
C THR A 196 1.20 14.78 21.74
N THR A 197 0.21 13.92 21.85
CA THR A 197 -1.13 14.25 22.35
C THR A 197 -1.29 14.01 23.85
N ASP A 198 -0.22 13.61 24.56
CA ASP A 198 -0.22 13.49 26.02
C ASP A 198 -0.25 14.89 26.67
N PRO A 199 -1.31 15.23 27.45
CA PRO A 199 -1.46 16.51 28.11
C PRO A 199 -0.35 16.84 29.11
N ASN A 200 0.33 15.82 29.64
CA ASN A 200 1.41 16.00 30.62
C ASN A 200 2.75 16.31 29.96
N SER A 201 2.83 16.22 28.63
CA SER A 201 4.04 16.51 27.88
C SER A 201 4.22 18.00 27.67
N TYR A 202 5.46 18.48 27.84
CA TYR A 202 5.82 19.87 27.52
C TYR A 202 5.88 20.16 26.00
N ARG A 203 5.83 19.14 25.15
CA ARG A 203 5.74 19.26 23.69
C ARG A 203 4.39 18.76 23.19
N LEU A 204 3.33 19.23 23.81
CA LEU A 204 1.98 18.92 23.38
C LEU A 204 1.74 19.49 21.97
N LEU A 205 1.15 18.67 21.10
CA LEU A 205 0.71 19.09 19.79
C LEU A 205 -0.40 20.15 19.93
N LYS A 206 -0.20 21.32 19.34
CA LYS A 206 -1.20 22.39 19.28
C LYS A 206 -1.40 22.76 17.83
N ILE A 207 -2.59 22.52 17.34
CA ILE A 207 -2.96 22.78 15.94
C ILE A 207 -4.23 23.61 15.91
N ASN A 208 -4.23 24.66 15.09
CA ASN A 208 -5.45 25.33 14.71
C ASN A 208 -5.79 24.95 13.25
N PRO A 209 -6.88 24.22 13.00
CA PRO A 209 -7.32 23.86 11.65
C PRO A 209 -7.64 25.06 10.78
N PHE A 210 -8.02 26.17 11.39
CA PHE A 210 -8.41 27.41 10.72
C PHE A 210 -7.22 28.31 10.37
N GLN A 211 -6.03 28.03 10.87
CA GLN A 211 -4.81 28.75 10.51
C GLN A 211 -4.27 28.25 9.17
N PHE A 212 -3.97 29.17 8.27
CA PHE A 212 -3.42 28.88 6.95
C PHE A 212 -2.26 29.82 6.59
N PRO A 213 -1.36 29.41 5.66
CA PRO A 213 -0.26 30.25 5.17
C PRO A 213 -0.73 31.48 4.41
N ASP A 214 0.01 32.59 4.48
CA ASP A 214 -0.36 33.88 3.87
C ASP A 214 -0.40 33.83 2.31
N ASN A 215 0.21 32.82 1.70
CA ASN A 215 0.20 32.59 0.24
C ASN A 215 -1.05 31.85 -0.26
N ILE A 216 -1.93 31.40 0.63
CA ILE A 216 -3.16 30.70 0.28
C ILE A 216 -4.36 31.65 0.46
N HIS A 217 -5.26 31.69 -0.51
CA HIS A 217 -6.48 32.46 -0.40
C HIS A 217 -7.46 31.78 0.59
N ILE A 218 -8.07 32.56 1.48
CA ILE A 218 -8.99 32.07 2.52
C ILE A 218 -10.11 31.17 1.98
N LEU A 219 -10.67 31.47 0.82
CA LEU A 219 -11.71 30.63 0.20
C LEU A 219 -11.18 29.25 -0.17
N SER A 220 -9.95 29.16 -0.71
CA SER A 220 -9.33 27.88 -1.03
C SER A 220 -9.07 27.05 0.23
N HIS A 221 -8.60 27.69 1.29
CA HIS A 221 -8.41 27.04 2.58
C HIS A 221 -9.72 26.52 3.17
N ILE A 222 -10.78 27.33 3.15
CA ILE A 222 -12.11 26.92 3.64
C ILE A 222 -12.62 25.69 2.88
N GLU A 223 -12.49 25.66 1.55
CA GLU A 223 -12.93 24.51 0.75
C GLU A 223 -12.14 23.23 1.09
N GLN A 224 -10.83 23.31 1.25
CA GLN A 224 -9.99 22.18 1.68
C GLN A 224 -10.35 21.71 3.10
N LEU A 225 -10.53 22.65 4.02
CA LEU A 225 -10.92 22.34 5.38
C LEU A 225 -12.26 21.63 5.48
N LEU A 226 -13.23 22.05 4.65
CA LEU A 226 -14.53 21.40 4.57
C LEU A 226 -14.44 19.97 4.02
N GLN A 227 -13.55 19.72 3.07
CA GLN A 227 -13.29 18.34 2.61
C GLN A 227 -12.73 17.46 3.73
N ILE A 228 -11.84 18.01 4.56
CA ILE A 228 -11.31 17.30 5.72
C ILE A 228 -12.41 17.02 6.75
N PHE A 229 -13.27 18.01 7.05
CA PHE A 229 -14.42 17.80 7.93
C PHE A 229 -15.37 16.72 7.39
N ASN A 230 -15.68 16.75 6.10
CA ASN A 230 -16.51 15.71 5.47
C ASN A 230 -15.89 14.31 5.52
N ALA A 231 -14.56 14.21 5.43
CA ALA A 231 -13.84 12.95 5.54
C ALA A 231 -13.77 12.44 6.99
N SER A 232 -13.66 13.36 7.95
CA SER A 232 -13.54 13.02 9.37
C SER A 232 -14.90 12.80 10.05
N TRP A 233 -15.92 13.49 9.61
CA TRP A 233 -17.27 13.42 10.17
C TRP A 233 -18.28 12.99 9.11
N PRO A 234 -19.19 12.04 9.43
CA PRO A 234 -20.25 11.65 8.50
C PRO A 234 -21.30 12.77 8.43
N LEU A 235 -21.06 13.78 7.60
CA LEU A 235 -22.00 14.89 7.34
C LEU A 235 -22.99 14.48 6.27
N TYR A 236 -24.27 14.81 6.47
CA TYR A 236 -25.35 14.48 5.54
C TYR A 236 -26.30 15.68 5.31
N ALA A 237 -27.05 15.63 4.21
CA ALA A 237 -28.03 16.62 3.82
C ALA A 237 -27.47 18.06 3.81
N ALA A 238 -28.02 18.97 4.60
CA ALA A 238 -27.61 20.37 4.65
C ALA A 238 -26.43 20.63 5.60
N MET A 239 -25.96 19.64 6.37
CA MET A 239 -24.90 19.84 7.37
C MET A 239 -23.60 20.43 6.79
N PRO A 240 -23.09 19.98 5.62
CA PRO A 240 -21.90 20.60 5.03
C PRO A 240 -22.08 22.09 4.74
N ALA A 241 -23.24 22.47 4.23
CA ALA A 241 -23.53 23.87 3.93
C ALA A 241 -23.65 24.75 5.19
N ILE A 242 -24.29 24.22 6.23
CA ILE A 242 -24.42 24.91 7.53
C ILE A 242 -23.02 25.07 8.16
N LEU A 243 -22.20 24.04 8.15
CA LEU A 243 -20.85 24.11 8.69
C LEU A 243 -19.97 25.07 7.89
N LYS A 244 -20.09 25.08 6.55
CA LYS A 244 -19.40 26.05 5.69
C LYS A 244 -19.75 27.48 6.08
N GLN A 245 -21.03 27.76 6.24
CA GLN A 245 -21.50 29.12 6.62
C GLN A 245 -20.95 29.50 8.00
N ALA A 246 -20.95 28.57 8.98
CA ALA A 246 -20.41 28.82 10.31
C ALA A 246 -18.88 29.11 10.29
N VAL A 247 -18.15 28.43 9.44
CA VAL A 247 -16.71 28.69 9.24
C VAL A 247 -16.47 30.06 8.61
N VAL A 248 -17.21 30.40 7.56
CA VAL A 248 -17.12 31.73 6.91
C VAL A 248 -17.47 32.86 7.88
N ASP A 249 -18.57 32.73 8.62
CA ASP A 249 -19.00 33.73 9.58
C ASP A 249 -18.01 33.90 10.73
N SER A 250 -17.37 32.80 11.20
CA SER A 250 -16.36 32.92 12.24
C SER A 250 -15.10 33.62 11.77
N TYR A 251 -14.64 33.41 10.55
CA TYR A 251 -13.57 34.23 9.97
C TYR A 251 -13.94 35.72 9.85
N THR A 252 -15.18 36.00 9.42
CA THR A 252 -15.67 37.36 9.33
C THR A 252 -15.68 38.03 10.72
N ARG A 253 -16.14 37.33 11.76
CA ARG A 253 -16.07 37.83 13.16
C ARG A 253 -14.64 38.03 13.65
N CYS A 254 -13.66 37.28 13.16
CA CYS A 254 -12.25 37.50 13.43
C CYS A 254 -11.63 38.65 12.64
N GLY A 255 -12.40 39.32 11.79
CA GLY A 255 -11.98 40.49 11.01
C GLY A 255 -11.40 40.17 9.63
N TRP A 256 -11.73 39.01 9.07
CA TRP A 256 -11.31 38.65 7.71
C TRP A 256 -12.31 39.19 6.66
N ASP A 257 -11.79 39.91 5.67
CA ASP A 257 -12.48 40.13 4.40
C ASP A 257 -12.32 38.84 3.56
N ILE A 258 -13.41 38.10 3.45
CA ILE A 258 -13.41 36.78 2.79
C ILE A 258 -13.15 36.90 1.29
N GLN A 259 -13.61 37.97 0.64
CA GLN A 259 -13.46 38.16 -0.81
C GLN A 259 -12.02 38.50 -1.21
N ASN A 260 -11.39 39.38 -0.44
CA ASN A 260 -10.05 39.86 -0.73
C ASN A 260 -8.96 39.07 0.02
N SER A 261 -9.34 38.15 0.89
CA SER A 261 -8.43 37.38 1.76
C SER A 261 -7.50 38.27 2.59
N ILE A 262 -8.08 39.38 3.15
CA ILE A 262 -7.34 40.39 3.94
C ILE A 262 -7.83 40.33 5.38
N TRP A 263 -6.91 40.24 6.32
CA TRP A 263 -7.23 40.35 7.73
C TRP A 263 -7.14 41.83 8.19
N ILE A 264 -8.14 42.28 8.91
CA ILE A 264 -8.25 43.67 9.47
C ILE A 264 -8.03 43.55 10.98
N PRO A 265 -6.85 43.96 11.51
CA PRO A 265 -6.58 43.89 12.93
C PRO A 265 -7.49 44.81 13.76
N GLY A 266 -7.72 44.40 15.02
CA GLY A 266 -8.49 45.21 15.99
C GLY A 266 -10.00 44.94 16.01
N ILE A 267 -10.52 44.01 15.22
CA ILE A 267 -11.91 43.55 15.26
C ILE A 267 -12.09 42.43 16.29
N SER A 268 -11.09 41.54 16.41
CA SER A 268 -11.08 40.42 17.36
C SER A 268 -9.72 40.33 18.06
N ASP A 269 -9.67 39.64 19.21
CA ASP A 269 -8.46 39.38 19.97
C ASP A 269 -7.55 38.36 19.28
N HIS A 270 -8.06 37.61 18.30
CA HIS A 270 -7.31 36.61 17.57
C HIS A 270 -7.54 36.66 16.05
N LYS A 271 -6.47 36.37 15.30
CA LYS A 271 -6.46 36.41 13.82
C LYS A 271 -7.30 35.27 13.22
N TYR A 272 -7.21 34.07 13.76
CA TYR A 272 -7.88 32.89 13.21
C TYR A 272 -8.94 32.37 14.18
N PRO A 273 -10.10 31.91 13.66
CA PRO A 273 -11.13 31.29 14.50
C PRO A 273 -10.61 30.04 15.21
N VAL A 274 -11.36 29.62 16.20
CA VAL A 274 -11.20 28.33 16.90
C VAL A 274 -12.53 27.60 16.95
N PHE A 275 -12.57 26.33 17.35
CA PHE A 275 -13.80 25.55 17.41
C PHE A 275 -14.87 26.16 18.32
N THR A 276 -14.50 26.90 19.36
CA THR A 276 -15.46 27.60 20.21
C THR A 276 -16.23 28.69 19.45
N ASP A 277 -15.58 29.40 18.53
CA ASP A 277 -16.26 30.41 17.71
C ASP A 277 -17.29 29.77 16.79
N ILE A 278 -16.97 28.62 16.20
CA ILE A 278 -17.89 27.85 15.38
C ILE A 278 -19.07 27.37 16.23
N LEU A 279 -18.81 26.89 17.46
CA LEU A 279 -19.83 26.37 18.38
C LEU A 279 -20.83 27.46 18.76
N GLU A 280 -20.39 28.71 18.92
CA GLU A 280 -21.25 29.86 19.23
C GLU A 280 -22.12 30.28 18.05
N ILE A 281 -21.62 30.21 16.82
CA ILE A 281 -22.29 30.65 15.61
C ILE A 281 -23.32 29.63 15.10
N LEU A 282 -23.04 28.36 15.22
CA LEU A 282 -23.88 27.28 14.67
C LEU A 282 -25.35 27.35 15.07
N PRO A 283 -25.73 27.61 16.36
CA PRO A 283 -27.13 27.72 16.74
C PRO A 283 -27.87 28.89 16.05
N GLU A 284 -27.18 30.01 15.82
CA GLU A 284 -27.76 31.18 15.14
C GLU A 284 -28.12 30.85 13.68
N ILE A 285 -27.17 30.24 12.96
CA ILE A 285 -27.37 29.84 11.55
C ILE A 285 -28.50 28.82 11.43
N ILE A 286 -28.55 27.81 12.29
CA ILE A 286 -29.57 26.78 12.22
C ILE A 286 -30.93 27.35 12.54
N ASN A 287 -31.05 28.22 13.55
CA ASN A 287 -32.33 28.80 13.96
C ASN A 287 -32.91 29.77 12.89
N THR A 288 -32.06 30.53 12.21
CA THR A 288 -32.43 31.46 11.17
C THR A 288 -32.69 30.83 9.80
N SER A 289 -32.32 29.56 9.61
CA SER A 289 -32.56 28.84 8.35
C SER A 289 -34.05 28.53 8.13
N ASP A 290 -34.44 28.26 6.88
CA ASP A 290 -35.82 27.88 6.50
C ASP A 290 -36.13 26.39 6.59
N TYR A 291 -35.29 25.61 7.29
CA TYR A 291 -35.52 24.17 7.49
C TYR A 291 -36.70 23.91 8.44
N SER A 292 -37.29 22.70 8.33
CA SER A 292 -38.35 22.28 9.27
C SER A 292 -37.81 22.19 10.71
N SER A 293 -38.68 22.28 11.71
CA SER A 293 -38.31 22.17 13.12
C SER A 293 -37.56 20.90 13.45
N ASP A 294 -38.00 19.77 12.88
CA ASP A 294 -37.40 18.47 13.08
C ASP A 294 -35.97 18.41 12.49
N SER A 295 -35.81 18.88 11.23
CA SER A 295 -34.49 18.96 10.61
C SER A 295 -33.53 19.90 11.35
N LYS A 296 -34.02 21.02 11.89
CA LYS A 296 -33.22 21.93 12.73
C LYS A 296 -32.73 21.24 13.99
N GLY A 297 -33.60 20.46 14.63
CA GLY A 297 -33.25 19.65 15.79
C GLY A 297 -32.15 18.65 15.51
N ASP A 298 -32.27 17.91 14.40
CA ASP A 298 -31.30 16.91 13.98
C ASP A 298 -29.95 17.55 13.61
N TYR A 299 -29.95 18.62 12.81
CA TYR A 299 -28.71 19.32 12.41
C TYR A 299 -28.03 19.95 13.62
N LYS A 300 -28.79 20.57 14.52
CA LYS A 300 -28.28 21.17 15.75
C LYS A 300 -27.63 20.11 16.63
N GLY A 301 -28.34 19.00 16.91
CA GLY A 301 -27.80 17.90 17.72
C GLY A 301 -26.52 17.33 17.12
N ALA A 302 -26.53 17.01 15.83
CA ALA A 302 -25.41 16.37 15.17
C ALA A 302 -24.17 17.29 15.03
N LEU A 303 -24.32 18.53 14.57
CA LEU A 303 -23.20 19.44 14.36
C LEU A 303 -22.62 19.96 15.67
N LEU A 304 -23.48 20.38 16.62
CA LEU A 304 -22.99 20.85 17.92
C LEU A 304 -22.20 19.76 18.65
N THR A 305 -22.70 18.53 18.67
CA THR A 305 -22.00 17.43 19.34
C THR A 305 -20.62 17.19 18.75
N ARG A 306 -20.49 17.20 17.41
CA ARG A 306 -19.20 17.03 16.73
C ARG A 306 -18.23 18.17 17.01
N VAL A 307 -18.67 19.41 16.84
CA VAL A 307 -17.82 20.57 17.13
C VAL A 307 -17.45 20.64 18.60
N GLN A 308 -18.41 20.35 19.50
CA GLN A 308 -18.17 20.33 20.95
C GLN A 308 -17.14 19.26 21.33
N SER A 309 -17.14 18.10 20.70
CA SER A 309 -16.13 17.05 20.95
C SER A 309 -14.70 17.51 20.66
N MET A 310 -14.51 18.51 19.80
CA MET A 310 -13.20 19.13 19.53
C MET A 310 -12.81 20.21 20.58
N THR A 311 -13.73 20.60 21.45
CA THR A 311 -13.48 21.64 22.47
C THR A 311 -13.28 21.09 23.88
N VAL A 312 -13.48 19.80 24.09
CA VAL A 312 -13.39 19.15 25.41
C VAL A 312 -12.29 18.10 25.49
N GLY A 313 -11.85 17.80 26.70
CA GLY A 313 -10.82 16.77 26.94
C GLY A 313 -9.50 17.07 26.27
N ILE A 314 -8.82 16.05 25.78
CA ILE A 314 -7.52 16.16 25.07
C ILE A 314 -7.66 17.00 23.78
N ASN A 315 -8.74 16.79 23.03
CA ASN A 315 -9.01 17.57 21.81
C ASN A 315 -9.08 19.07 22.12
N GLY A 316 -9.77 19.45 23.21
CA GLY A 316 -9.86 20.83 23.64
C GLY A 316 -8.51 21.48 23.93
N VAL A 317 -7.56 20.70 24.49
CA VAL A 317 -6.21 21.22 24.75
C VAL A 317 -5.39 21.38 23.46
N ILE A 318 -5.57 20.48 22.49
CA ILE A 318 -4.90 20.52 21.18
C ILE A 318 -5.39 21.70 20.34
N PHE A 319 -6.72 21.90 20.26
CA PHE A 319 -7.35 22.84 19.33
C PHE A 319 -7.71 24.21 19.94
N LYS A 320 -7.42 24.44 21.23
CA LYS A 320 -7.82 25.65 21.95
C LYS A 320 -7.14 26.93 21.46
N ASN A 321 -5.93 26.81 20.91
CA ASN A 321 -5.13 27.99 20.59
C ASN A 321 -5.49 28.55 19.20
N SER A 322 -5.68 29.85 19.11
CA SER A 322 -5.85 30.55 17.84
C SER A 322 -4.61 30.48 16.93
N CYS A 323 -3.43 30.32 17.51
CA CYS A 323 -2.20 30.03 16.80
C CYS A 323 -1.70 28.66 17.22
N GLY A 324 -1.54 27.76 16.25
CA GLY A 324 -0.91 26.46 16.43
C GLY A 324 0.61 26.54 16.62
N ILE A 325 1.28 25.40 16.62
CA ILE A 325 2.74 25.33 16.53
C ILE A 325 3.15 25.96 15.20
N GLU A 326 4.27 26.68 15.21
CA GLU A 326 4.84 27.23 13.98
C GLU A 326 5.06 26.15 12.94
N ASP A 327 4.57 26.38 11.73
CA ASP A 327 4.67 25.42 10.63
C ASP A 327 6.13 25.05 10.33
N SER A 328 7.09 25.98 10.52
CA SER A 328 8.52 25.73 10.42
C SER A 328 9.04 24.65 11.40
N LEU A 329 8.43 24.54 12.58
CA LEU A 329 8.80 23.51 13.55
C LEU A 329 8.28 22.13 13.19
N LEU A 330 7.19 22.05 12.44
CA LEU A 330 6.58 20.81 11.99
C LEU A 330 7.16 20.35 10.64
N PHE A 331 7.28 21.24 9.68
CA PHE A 331 7.59 20.91 8.29
C PHE A 331 9.05 21.15 7.90
N ASP A 332 9.74 22.10 8.56
CA ASP A 332 11.13 22.41 8.26
C ASP A 332 12.15 21.71 9.18
N SER A 333 11.70 20.78 9.99
CA SER A 333 12.54 19.97 10.88
C SER A 333 12.16 18.49 10.83
N ASN A 334 13.03 17.63 11.34
CA ASN A 334 12.65 16.23 11.56
C ASN A 334 11.66 16.16 12.72
N ALA A 335 10.45 15.68 12.48
CA ALA A 335 9.36 15.64 13.44
C ALA A 335 8.69 14.27 13.51
N VAL A 336 8.35 13.85 14.72
CA VAL A 336 7.45 12.73 15.00
C VAL A 336 6.21 13.29 15.67
N ILE A 337 5.05 13.03 15.11
CA ILE A 337 3.76 13.44 15.61
C ILE A 337 3.03 12.18 16.08
N ASP A 338 2.99 12.00 17.38
CA ASP A 338 2.38 10.86 18.04
C ASP A 338 0.94 11.18 18.44
N LEU A 339 -0.02 10.50 17.81
CA LEU A 339 -1.44 10.64 18.06
C LEU A 339 -2.02 9.46 18.85
N SER A 340 -1.19 8.58 19.38
CA SER A 340 -1.60 7.31 20.00
C SER A 340 -2.47 7.47 21.27
N GLU A 341 -2.40 8.63 21.92
CA GLU A 341 -3.22 8.91 23.12
C GLU A 341 -4.64 9.43 22.78
N LEU A 342 -4.93 9.67 21.50
CA LEU A 342 -6.27 10.08 21.08
C LEU A 342 -7.20 8.86 21.01
N GLY A 343 -8.32 8.93 21.71
CA GLY A 343 -9.34 7.87 21.71
C GLY A 343 -10.40 8.01 20.60
N SER A 344 -10.33 9.05 19.76
CA SER A 344 -11.32 9.34 18.71
C SER A 344 -10.69 9.26 17.33
N ASP A 345 -11.17 8.32 16.52
CA ASP A 345 -10.78 8.19 15.12
C ASP A 345 -11.06 9.46 14.29
N GLU A 346 -12.15 10.17 14.65
CA GLU A 346 -12.53 11.43 14.00
C GLU A 346 -11.50 12.54 14.28
N ALA A 347 -11.01 12.63 15.51
CA ALA A 347 -9.97 13.60 15.86
C ALA A 347 -8.63 13.26 15.20
N ILE A 348 -8.26 11.99 15.15
CA ILE A 348 -7.07 11.51 14.44
C ILE A 348 -7.15 11.86 12.96
N ALA A 349 -8.29 11.52 12.31
CA ALA A 349 -8.52 11.82 10.89
C ALA A 349 -8.46 13.33 10.60
N LEU A 350 -9.05 14.14 11.47
CA LEU A 350 -9.02 15.59 11.37
C LEU A 350 -7.58 16.14 11.48
N ILE A 351 -6.82 15.71 12.48
CA ILE A 351 -5.44 16.16 12.68
C ILE A 351 -4.56 15.74 11.49
N MET A 352 -4.67 14.48 11.05
CA MET A 352 -3.93 14.00 9.88
C MET A 352 -4.28 14.79 8.62
N GLY A 353 -5.56 15.03 8.38
CA GLY A 353 -6.02 15.84 7.24
C GLY A 353 -5.48 17.26 7.28
N VAL A 354 -5.51 17.91 8.45
CA VAL A 354 -4.96 19.27 8.64
C VAL A 354 -3.44 19.31 8.44
N LEU A 355 -2.71 18.33 8.96
CA LEU A 355 -1.26 18.23 8.76
C LEU A 355 -0.90 18.07 7.29
N ILE A 356 -1.62 17.20 6.57
CA ILE A 356 -1.41 16.99 5.12
C ILE A 356 -1.78 18.24 4.31
N MET A 357 -2.86 18.94 4.68
CA MET A 357 -3.27 20.20 4.02
C MET A 357 -2.22 21.30 4.18
N LYS A 358 -1.52 21.34 5.31
CA LYS A 358 -0.49 22.34 5.62
C LYS A 358 0.90 22.01 5.04
N LEU A 359 1.13 20.75 4.62
CA LEU A 359 2.36 20.29 3.99
C LEU A 359 2.46 20.81 2.55
#